data_f5d3dd1f6f3774484061f30fd8f865ac
#
_entry.id   f5d3dd1f6f3774484061f30fd8f865ac
#
_cell.length_a   1.000
_cell.length_b   1.000
_cell.length_c   1.000
_cell.angle_alpha   90.00
_cell.angle_beta   90.00
_cell.angle_gamma   90.00
#
_symmetry.space_group_name_H-M   'P 1'
#
loop_
_entity.id
_entity.type
_entity.pdbx_description
1 polymer ?
#
loop_
_entity_poly.entity_id
_entity_poly.type
_entity_poly.pdbx_seq_one_letter_code
_entity_poly.pdbx_strand_id
1 'polypeptide(L)'
;LSDVWAALVGGATTDEYRTIVCELRLPKVVVAIAAGMALAASGLEMQTLFRNPLAGPYVLGINSGASLGVALFTLAAPVVGALSGSVFMRLGLTGMAWIGSAVILILVMFLSRRIKNINVILILGMMLGSAISSVVGILQYLGTEESLKAFVVWTMGSLSTVTVDDLSVLLPAVVVGILLAIVAI
;
A
#
# COMPACT_ATOMS: atom_id res chain seq x y z
N LEU A 1 12.15 -24.65 -18.12
CA LEU A 1 13.04 -23.48 -18.01
C LEU A 1 13.40 -22.91 -19.38
N SER A 2 13.71 -23.79 -20.38
CA SER A 2 13.96 -23.41 -21.78
C SER A 2 12.82 -22.57 -22.36
N ASP A 3 11.58 -22.99 -22.13
CA ASP A 3 10.38 -22.33 -22.68
C ASP A 3 10.12 -20.95 -22.03
N VAL A 4 10.44 -20.82 -20.74
CA VAL A 4 10.38 -19.53 -20.04
C VAL A 4 11.41 -18.56 -20.58
N TRP A 5 12.64 -19.05 -20.81
CA TRP A 5 13.69 -18.22 -21.42
C TRP A 5 13.34 -17.83 -22.85
N ALA A 6 12.82 -18.76 -23.65
CA ALA A 6 12.35 -18.50 -25.02
C ALA A 6 11.22 -17.44 -25.02
N ALA A 7 10.27 -17.52 -24.08
CA ALA A 7 9.20 -16.53 -23.96
C ALA A 7 9.71 -15.13 -23.63
N LEU A 8 10.76 -15.01 -22.79
CA LEU A 8 11.34 -13.72 -22.38
C LEU A 8 12.20 -13.08 -23.49
N VAL A 9 12.92 -13.89 -24.25
CA VAL A 9 13.87 -13.40 -25.29
C VAL A 9 13.24 -13.32 -26.68
N GLY A 10 11.95 -13.69 -26.82
CA GLY A 10 11.24 -13.67 -28.11
C GLY A 10 11.55 -14.87 -28.99
N GLY A 11 12.00 -15.99 -28.43
CA GLY A 11 12.23 -17.25 -29.13
C GLY A 11 10.92 -17.96 -29.54
N ALA A 12 11.04 -19.07 -30.25
CA ALA A 12 9.91 -19.88 -30.68
C ALA A 12 9.22 -20.53 -29.48
N THR A 13 8.07 -20.01 -29.09
CA THR A 13 7.19 -20.51 -28.04
C THR A 13 5.74 -20.34 -28.48
N THR A 14 4.81 -21.07 -27.86
CA THR A 14 3.39 -20.87 -28.14
C THR A 14 2.90 -19.55 -27.56
N ASP A 15 1.94 -18.90 -28.19
CA ASP A 15 1.36 -17.62 -27.73
C ASP A 15 0.81 -17.73 -26.31
N GLU A 16 0.26 -18.89 -25.93
CA GLU A 16 -0.22 -19.17 -24.58
C GLU A 16 0.92 -19.08 -23.53
N TYR A 17 2.08 -19.68 -23.80
CA TYR A 17 3.23 -19.61 -22.89
C TYR A 17 3.77 -18.18 -22.77
N ARG A 18 3.80 -17.45 -23.87
CA ARG A 18 4.22 -16.05 -23.87
C ARG A 18 3.30 -15.19 -23.03
N THR A 19 1.99 -15.32 -23.19
CA THR A 19 1.00 -14.60 -22.39
C THR A 19 1.12 -14.93 -20.90
N ILE A 20 1.24 -16.23 -20.54
CA ILE A 20 1.39 -16.63 -19.16
C ILE A 20 2.67 -16.07 -18.53
N VAL A 21 3.78 -16.10 -19.24
CA VAL A 21 5.07 -15.66 -18.71
C VAL A 21 5.15 -14.13 -18.68
N CYS A 22 4.87 -13.45 -19.79
CA CYS A 22 5.11 -12.01 -19.92
C CYS A 22 3.99 -11.15 -19.34
N GLU A 23 2.72 -11.59 -19.44
CA GLU A 23 1.60 -10.78 -18.99
C GLU A 23 1.11 -11.14 -17.59
N LEU A 24 1.24 -12.40 -17.18
CA LEU A 24 0.75 -12.83 -15.87
C LEU A 24 1.85 -13.00 -14.80
N ARG A 25 3.00 -13.59 -15.15
CA ARG A 25 4.03 -13.93 -14.17
C ARG A 25 5.08 -12.84 -14.00
N LEU A 26 5.56 -12.28 -15.09
CA LEU A 26 6.60 -11.25 -15.07
C LEU A 26 6.18 -10.01 -14.26
N PRO A 27 4.98 -9.42 -14.44
CA PRO A 27 4.52 -8.30 -13.64
C PRO A 27 4.52 -8.60 -12.14
N LYS A 28 4.07 -9.79 -11.74
CA LYS A 28 4.05 -10.21 -10.32
C LYS A 28 5.45 -10.29 -9.71
N VAL A 29 6.40 -10.84 -10.45
CA VAL A 29 7.81 -10.91 -10.00
C VAL A 29 8.40 -9.52 -9.85
N VAL A 30 8.19 -8.66 -10.84
CA VAL A 30 8.69 -7.27 -10.81
C VAL A 30 8.09 -6.50 -9.64
N VAL A 31 6.78 -6.61 -9.40
CA VAL A 31 6.13 -5.95 -8.26
C VAL A 31 6.60 -6.52 -6.92
N ALA A 32 6.80 -7.84 -6.83
CA ALA A 32 7.32 -8.45 -5.61
C ALA A 32 8.71 -7.93 -5.25
N ILE A 33 9.60 -7.80 -6.25
CA ILE A 33 10.95 -7.23 -6.06
C ILE A 33 10.83 -5.75 -5.67
N ALA A 34 10.05 -4.96 -6.39
CA ALA A 34 9.87 -3.53 -6.13
C ALA A 34 9.29 -3.27 -4.73
N ALA A 35 8.26 -4.03 -4.34
CA ALA A 35 7.66 -3.95 -3.01
C ALA A 35 8.68 -4.33 -1.91
N GLY A 36 9.47 -5.38 -2.13
CA GLY A 36 10.53 -5.79 -1.21
C GLY A 36 11.59 -4.72 -1.04
N MET A 37 12.04 -4.09 -2.11
CA MET A 37 12.99 -2.98 -2.08
C MET A 37 12.41 -1.76 -1.33
N ALA A 38 11.15 -1.38 -1.60
CA ALA A 38 10.49 -0.27 -0.93
C ALA A 38 10.33 -0.53 0.57
N LEU A 39 9.92 -1.74 0.96
CA LEU A 39 9.81 -2.14 2.36
C LEU A 39 11.17 -2.16 3.07
N ALA A 40 12.21 -2.63 2.42
CA ALA A 40 13.56 -2.65 2.99
C ALA A 40 14.09 -1.23 3.21
N ALA A 41 13.93 -0.34 2.22
CA ALA A 41 14.36 1.06 2.32
C ALA A 41 13.60 1.79 3.44
N SER A 42 12.27 1.71 3.44
CA SER A 42 11.45 2.36 4.47
C SER A 42 11.67 1.76 5.87
N GLY A 43 11.94 0.46 5.95
CA GLY A 43 12.32 -0.19 7.20
C GLY A 43 13.63 0.34 7.75
N LEU A 44 14.64 0.48 6.91
CA LEU A 44 15.95 1.03 7.29
C LEU A 44 15.83 2.49 7.77
N GLU A 45 15.04 3.32 7.08
CA GLU A 45 14.77 4.69 7.52
C GLU A 45 14.12 4.74 8.90
N MET A 46 13.10 3.89 9.13
CA MET A 46 12.43 3.84 10.43
C MET A 46 13.37 3.37 11.55
N GLN A 47 14.17 2.35 11.30
CA GLN A 47 15.17 1.85 12.26
C GLN A 47 16.20 2.92 12.60
N THR A 48 16.67 3.66 11.60
CA THR A 48 17.63 4.75 11.75
C THR A 48 17.01 5.93 12.52
N LEU A 49 15.81 6.37 12.12
CA LEU A 49 15.11 7.48 12.74
C LEU A 49 14.80 7.22 14.22
N PHE A 50 14.29 6.05 14.53
CA PHE A 50 13.92 5.68 15.91
C PHE A 50 15.08 5.08 16.72
N ARG A 51 16.25 4.87 16.09
CA ARG A 51 17.40 4.17 16.69
C ARG A 51 16.99 2.85 17.35
N ASN A 52 16.08 2.15 16.69
CA ASN A 52 15.49 0.92 17.19
C ASN A 52 15.41 -0.11 16.05
N PRO A 53 16.15 -1.23 16.13
CA PRO A 53 16.14 -2.24 15.07
C PRO A 53 14.80 -2.97 14.90
N LEU A 54 13.86 -2.79 15.84
CA LEU A 54 12.52 -3.37 15.76
C LEU A 54 11.49 -2.40 15.15
N ALA A 55 11.89 -1.17 14.83
CA ALA A 55 10.97 -0.22 14.19
C ALA A 55 10.74 -0.60 12.73
N GLY A 56 9.47 -0.62 12.33
CA GLY A 56 9.05 -0.87 10.97
C GLY A 56 8.21 0.28 10.41
N PRO A 57 7.96 0.33 9.10
CA PRO A 57 7.25 1.43 8.46
C PRO A 57 5.79 1.60 8.94
N TYR A 58 5.20 0.57 9.52
CA TYR A 58 3.83 0.59 10.04
C TYR A 58 3.68 1.17 11.45
N VAL A 59 4.78 1.41 12.16
CA VAL A 59 4.74 1.89 13.56
C VAL A 59 4.08 3.27 13.68
N LEU A 60 4.17 4.10 12.64
CA LEU A 60 3.52 5.41 12.59
C LEU A 60 2.01 5.37 12.28
N GLY A 61 1.39 4.18 12.22
CA GLY A 61 -0.03 4.05 11.92
C GLY A 61 -0.40 4.25 10.44
N ILE A 62 0.58 4.34 9.56
CA ILE A 62 0.40 4.57 8.11
C ILE A 62 -0.45 3.45 7.49
N ASN A 63 -0.22 2.21 7.90
CA ASN A 63 -1.00 1.06 7.43
C ASN A 63 -2.47 1.13 7.87
N SER A 64 -2.74 1.56 9.11
CA SER A 64 -4.11 1.81 9.57
C SER A 64 -4.77 2.93 8.79
N GLY A 65 -4.01 3.96 8.40
CA GLY A 65 -4.47 5.01 7.48
C GLY A 65 -4.88 4.47 6.11
N ALA A 66 -4.05 3.59 5.51
CA ALA A 66 -4.39 2.91 4.26
C ALA A 66 -5.69 2.13 4.39
N SER A 67 -5.81 1.32 5.46
CA SER A 67 -7.02 0.55 5.75
C SER A 67 -8.26 1.43 5.93
N LEU A 68 -8.12 2.59 6.59
CA LEU A 68 -9.21 3.55 6.72
C LEU A 68 -9.66 4.12 5.37
N GLY A 69 -8.70 4.50 4.51
CA GLY A 69 -8.99 5.00 3.17
C GLY A 69 -9.77 3.98 2.34
N VAL A 70 -9.34 2.72 2.37
CA VAL A 70 -10.03 1.63 1.68
C VAL A 70 -11.38 1.30 2.33
N ALA A 71 -11.47 1.31 3.67
CA ALA A 71 -12.73 1.09 4.37
C ALA A 71 -13.77 2.16 4.02
N LEU A 72 -13.37 3.43 3.96
CA LEU A 72 -14.25 4.52 3.54
C LEU A 72 -14.73 4.33 2.08
N PHE A 73 -13.85 3.85 1.22
CA PHE A 73 -14.20 3.59 -0.17
C PHE A 73 -15.15 2.39 -0.33
N THR A 74 -14.89 1.28 0.35
CA THR A 74 -15.63 0.02 0.17
C THR A 74 -16.86 -0.08 1.06
N LEU A 75 -16.74 0.28 2.33
CA LEU A 75 -17.75 0.05 3.35
C LEU A 75 -18.68 1.25 3.56
N ALA A 76 -18.17 2.47 3.40
CA ALA A 76 -18.98 3.67 3.58
C ALA A 76 -19.66 4.15 2.28
N ALA A 77 -19.36 3.59 1.13
CA ALA A 77 -19.97 3.96 -0.15
C ALA A 77 -21.52 3.97 -0.12
N PRO A 78 -22.22 3.03 0.52
CA PRO A 78 -23.67 3.08 0.67
C PRO A 78 -24.18 4.23 1.54
N VAL A 79 -23.37 4.67 2.51
CA VAL A 79 -23.72 5.73 3.47
C VAL A 79 -23.34 7.12 2.93
N VAL A 80 -22.26 7.19 2.17
CA VAL A 80 -21.67 8.42 1.63
C VAL A 80 -22.01 8.60 0.15
N GLY A 81 -23.09 8.01 -0.34
CA GLY A 81 -23.51 7.96 -1.75
C GLY A 81 -23.45 9.29 -2.52
N ALA A 82 -23.34 10.42 -1.85
CA ALA A 82 -23.11 11.73 -2.43
C ALA A 82 -21.64 12.03 -2.79
N LEU A 83 -20.67 11.31 -2.20
CA LEU A 83 -19.23 11.43 -2.50
C LEU A 83 -18.74 10.44 -3.56
N SER A 84 -19.62 9.57 -4.06
CA SER A 84 -19.35 8.68 -5.19
C SER A 84 -19.21 9.42 -6.53
N GLY A 85 -18.85 10.70 -6.48
CA GLY A 85 -18.44 11.48 -7.64
C GLY A 85 -17.26 10.85 -8.36
N SER A 86 -17.18 11.08 -9.64
CA SER A 86 -16.27 10.49 -10.61
C SER A 86 -14.78 10.40 -10.21
N VAL A 87 -14.31 11.22 -9.27
CA VAL A 87 -12.91 11.23 -8.80
C VAL A 87 -12.61 10.05 -7.88
N PHE A 88 -13.51 9.73 -6.93
CA PHE A 88 -13.33 8.58 -6.04
C PHE A 88 -13.34 7.24 -6.81
N MET A 89 -14.22 7.10 -7.79
CA MET A 89 -14.25 5.93 -8.65
C MET A 89 -13.00 5.79 -9.52
N ARG A 90 -12.40 6.91 -9.97
CA ARG A 90 -11.17 6.91 -10.77
C ARG A 90 -9.91 6.58 -9.97
N LEU A 91 -9.85 6.99 -8.70
CA LEU A 91 -8.71 6.69 -7.82
C LEU A 91 -8.65 5.20 -7.44
N GLY A 92 -9.80 4.54 -7.37
CA GLY A 92 -9.89 3.14 -6.98
C GLY A 92 -9.37 2.85 -5.57
N LEU A 93 -9.26 1.59 -5.22
CA LEU A 93 -8.79 1.11 -3.91
C LEU A 93 -7.38 1.59 -3.57
N THR A 94 -6.48 1.52 -4.55
CA THR A 94 -5.06 1.89 -4.37
C THR A 94 -4.90 3.38 -4.08
N GLY A 95 -5.59 4.24 -4.82
CA GLY A 95 -5.54 5.69 -4.59
C GLY A 95 -6.10 6.08 -3.23
N MET A 96 -7.19 5.44 -2.79
CA MET A 96 -7.76 5.68 -1.47
C MET A 96 -6.85 5.19 -0.33
N ALA A 97 -6.15 4.08 -0.53
CA ALA A 97 -5.13 3.63 0.41
C ALA A 97 -3.98 4.64 0.53
N TRP A 98 -3.50 5.19 -0.57
CA TRP A 98 -2.45 6.21 -0.58
C TRP A 98 -2.90 7.50 0.11
N ILE A 99 -4.11 7.97 -0.16
CA ILE A 99 -4.67 9.16 0.50
C ILE A 99 -4.78 8.92 2.00
N GLY A 100 -5.34 7.80 2.42
CA GLY A 100 -5.47 7.45 3.83
C GLY A 100 -4.12 7.40 4.54
N SER A 101 -3.11 6.77 3.93
CA SER A 101 -1.74 6.73 4.44
C SER A 101 -1.13 8.13 4.56
N ALA A 102 -1.28 8.96 3.52
CA ALA A 102 -0.75 10.33 3.50
C ALA A 102 -1.39 11.20 4.58
N VAL A 103 -2.70 11.12 4.76
CA VAL A 103 -3.43 11.87 5.81
C VAL A 103 -2.88 11.54 7.19
N ILE A 104 -2.68 10.25 7.50
CA ILE A 104 -2.14 9.83 8.80
C ILE A 104 -0.69 10.27 8.96
N LEU A 105 0.13 10.13 7.93
CA LEU A 105 1.52 10.60 7.96
C LEU A 105 1.58 12.11 8.25
N ILE A 106 0.80 12.92 7.53
CA ILE A 106 0.73 14.37 7.74
C ILE A 106 0.25 14.69 9.16
N LEU A 107 -0.75 13.96 9.67
CA LEU A 107 -1.25 14.13 11.03
C LEU A 107 -0.15 13.84 12.05
N VAL A 108 0.56 12.73 11.91
CA VAL A 108 1.67 12.38 12.80
C VAL A 108 2.78 13.42 12.72
N MET A 109 3.14 13.87 11.52
CA MET A 109 4.14 14.93 11.32
C MET A 109 3.71 16.25 11.98
N PHE A 110 2.44 16.63 11.90
CA PHE A 110 1.91 17.84 12.53
C PHE A 110 1.96 17.74 14.06
N LEU A 111 1.52 16.62 14.62
CA LEU A 111 1.54 16.37 16.06
C LEU A 111 2.98 16.28 16.59
N SER A 112 3.90 15.68 15.83
CA SER A 112 5.31 15.51 16.23
C SER A 112 6.09 16.83 16.32
N ARG A 113 5.65 17.90 15.66
CA ARG A 113 6.33 19.21 15.70
C ARG A 113 6.55 19.76 17.11
N ARG A 114 5.70 19.38 18.06
CA ARG A 114 5.79 19.83 19.46
C ARG A 114 6.43 18.80 20.39
N ILE A 115 6.72 17.60 19.87
CA ILE A 115 7.23 16.46 20.65
C ILE A 115 8.73 16.33 20.40
N LYS A 116 9.55 16.52 21.42
CA LYS A 116 11.01 16.39 21.33
C LYS A 116 11.51 14.96 21.49
N ASN A 117 10.71 14.11 22.13
CA ASN A 117 11.10 12.73 22.44
C ASN A 117 10.62 11.77 21.35
N ILE A 118 11.56 11.14 20.66
CA ILE A 118 11.28 10.23 19.54
C ILE A 118 10.42 9.03 19.95
N ASN A 119 10.60 8.52 21.20
CA ASN A 119 9.80 7.39 21.69
C ASN A 119 8.34 7.77 21.89
N VAL A 120 8.05 9.03 22.24
CA VAL A 120 6.69 9.54 22.37
C VAL A 120 6.01 9.62 21.00
N ILE A 121 6.75 9.97 19.94
CA ILE A 121 6.22 9.95 18.56
C ILE A 121 5.84 8.53 18.15
N LEU A 122 6.67 7.54 18.48
CA LEU A 122 6.41 6.14 18.22
C LEU A 122 5.12 5.66 18.93
N ILE A 123 4.99 5.97 20.22
CA ILE A 123 3.78 5.63 21.00
C ILE A 123 2.54 6.31 20.41
N LEU A 124 2.66 7.59 20.03
CA LEU A 124 1.58 8.35 19.41
C LEU A 124 1.13 7.71 18.09
N GLY A 125 2.06 7.27 17.24
CA GLY A 125 1.74 6.56 16.01
C GLY A 125 0.96 5.26 16.26
N MET A 126 1.40 4.47 17.24
CA MET A 126 0.70 3.24 17.63
C MET A 126 -0.71 3.52 18.20
N MET A 127 -0.86 4.54 19.04
CA MET A 127 -2.16 4.93 19.59
C MET A 127 -3.12 5.41 18.50
N LEU A 128 -2.64 6.25 17.57
CA LEU A 128 -3.42 6.68 16.41
C LEU A 128 -3.81 5.49 15.53
N GLY A 129 -2.88 4.59 15.27
CA GLY A 129 -3.16 3.36 14.52
C GLY A 129 -4.25 2.52 15.16
N SER A 130 -4.23 2.36 16.48
CA SER A 130 -5.27 1.63 17.23
C SER A 130 -6.63 2.32 17.19
N ALA A 131 -6.65 3.64 17.35
CA ALA A 131 -7.89 4.43 17.25
C ALA A 131 -8.52 4.33 15.86
N ILE A 132 -7.70 4.43 14.80
CA ILE A 132 -8.14 4.29 13.42
C ILE A 132 -8.66 2.87 13.16
N SER A 133 -7.96 1.84 13.65
CA SER A 133 -8.40 0.46 13.50
C SER A 133 -9.77 0.21 14.18
N SER A 134 -10.06 0.88 15.29
CA SER A 134 -11.38 0.83 15.93
C SER A 134 -12.47 1.45 15.04
N VAL A 135 -12.17 2.58 14.37
CA VAL A 135 -13.10 3.19 13.40
C VAL A 135 -13.34 2.26 12.22
N VAL A 136 -12.28 1.65 11.70
CA VAL A 136 -12.40 0.65 10.61
C VAL A 136 -13.27 -0.53 11.06
N GLY A 137 -13.12 -1.01 12.31
CA GLY A 137 -13.96 -2.07 12.86
C GLY A 137 -15.45 -1.69 12.91
N ILE A 138 -15.77 -0.45 13.24
CA ILE A 138 -17.16 0.06 13.20
C ILE A 138 -17.68 0.06 11.76
N LEU A 139 -16.89 0.54 10.79
CA LEU A 139 -17.27 0.55 9.38
C LEU A 139 -17.50 -0.87 8.85
N GLN A 140 -16.69 -1.85 9.27
CA GLN A 140 -16.88 -3.27 8.92
C GLN A 140 -18.21 -3.81 9.45
N TYR A 141 -18.59 -3.43 10.67
CA TYR A 141 -19.87 -3.84 11.26
C TYR A 141 -21.08 -3.25 10.53
N LEU A 142 -20.96 -2.03 10.02
CA LEU A 142 -22.02 -1.32 9.30
C LEU A 142 -22.06 -1.65 7.80
N GLY A 143 -21.02 -2.28 7.26
CA GLY A 143 -20.92 -2.62 5.83
C GLY A 143 -21.80 -3.78 5.41
N THR A 144 -22.05 -3.90 4.12
CA THR A 144 -22.71 -5.07 3.53
C THR A 144 -21.75 -6.26 3.42
N GLU A 145 -22.26 -7.48 3.31
CA GLU A 145 -21.45 -8.69 3.16
C GLU A 145 -20.47 -8.59 1.97
N GLU A 146 -20.93 -8.04 0.85
CA GLU A 146 -20.11 -7.87 -0.36
C GLU A 146 -18.98 -6.88 -0.16
N SER A 147 -19.26 -5.73 0.46
CA SER A 147 -18.26 -4.71 0.73
C SER A 147 -17.25 -5.17 1.79
N LEU A 148 -17.71 -5.89 2.81
CA LEU A 148 -16.85 -6.51 3.80
C LEU A 148 -15.92 -7.55 3.17
N LYS A 149 -16.43 -8.42 2.29
CA LYS A 149 -15.63 -9.39 1.56
C LYS A 149 -14.55 -8.70 0.71
N ALA A 150 -14.92 -7.64 -0.02
CA ALA A 150 -13.97 -6.87 -0.84
C ALA A 150 -12.86 -6.25 0.02
N PHE A 151 -13.21 -5.68 1.17
CA PHE A 151 -12.26 -5.11 2.12
C PHE A 151 -11.32 -6.18 2.70
N VAL A 152 -11.85 -7.33 3.13
CA VAL A 152 -11.06 -8.43 3.70
C VAL A 152 -10.09 -8.99 2.67
N VAL A 153 -10.55 -9.23 1.43
CA VAL A 153 -9.68 -9.72 0.33
C VAL A 153 -8.55 -8.72 0.07
N TRP A 154 -8.85 -7.41 0.10
CA TRP A 154 -7.82 -6.38 -0.06
C TRP A 154 -6.80 -6.42 1.10
N THR A 155 -7.24 -6.56 2.36
CA THR A 155 -6.34 -6.61 3.54
C THR A 155 -5.43 -7.84 3.56
N MET A 156 -5.85 -8.95 2.96
CA MET A 156 -5.00 -10.15 2.83
C MET A 156 -3.81 -9.93 1.91
N GLY A 157 -3.89 -8.94 1.02
CA GLY A 157 -2.88 -8.64 0.03
C GLY A 157 -2.80 -9.71 -1.06
N SER A 158 -2.65 -9.31 -2.30
CA SER A 158 -2.47 -10.24 -3.40
C SER A 158 -1.73 -9.58 -4.54
N LEU A 159 -0.80 -10.33 -5.14
CA LEU A 159 -0.16 -9.96 -6.40
C LEU A 159 -0.88 -10.60 -7.61
N SER A 160 -1.98 -11.33 -7.38
CA SER A 160 -2.65 -12.11 -8.43
C SER A 160 -3.30 -11.24 -9.51
N THR A 161 -3.75 -10.04 -9.15
CA THR A 161 -4.44 -9.09 -10.02
C THR A 161 -3.55 -8.04 -10.65
N VAL A 162 -2.24 -8.09 -10.38
CA VAL A 162 -1.28 -7.12 -10.94
C VAL A 162 -1.17 -7.30 -12.44
N THR A 163 -1.34 -6.20 -13.16
CA THR A 163 -1.23 -6.09 -14.62
C THR A 163 0.03 -5.30 -15.02
N VAL A 164 0.35 -5.33 -16.31
CA VAL A 164 1.46 -4.53 -16.87
C VAL A 164 1.19 -3.03 -16.71
N ASP A 165 -0.08 -2.62 -16.79
CA ASP A 165 -0.48 -1.21 -16.64
C ASP A 165 -0.21 -0.69 -15.21
N ASP A 166 -0.40 -1.53 -14.21
CA ASP A 166 -0.11 -1.19 -12.81
C ASP A 166 1.38 -0.91 -12.58
N LEU A 167 2.26 -1.58 -13.33
CA LEU A 167 3.71 -1.36 -13.26
C LEU A 167 4.10 0.06 -13.66
N SER A 168 3.39 0.64 -14.62
CA SER A 168 3.67 1.99 -15.13
C SER A 168 3.51 3.08 -14.07
N VAL A 169 2.67 2.85 -13.07
CA VAL A 169 2.44 3.76 -11.93
C VAL A 169 3.29 3.38 -10.73
N LEU A 170 3.36 2.09 -10.43
CA LEU A 170 4.00 1.58 -9.22
C LEU A 170 5.53 1.70 -9.26
N LEU A 171 6.16 1.34 -10.39
CA LEU A 171 7.62 1.38 -10.51
C LEU A 171 8.19 2.80 -10.37
N PRO A 172 7.68 3.84 -11.06
CA PRO A 172 8.15 5.20 -10.85
C PRO A 172 7.96 5.67 -9.40
N ALA A 173 6.84 5.34 -8.77
CA ALA A 173 6.59 5.70 -7.37
C ALA A 173 7.61 5.07 -6.42
N VAL A 174 7.93 3.78 -6.60
CA VAL A 174 8.95 3.07 -5.81
C VAL A 174 10.34 3.67 -6.05
N VAL A 175 10.71 3.90 -7.31
CA VAL A 175 12.02 4.49 -7.65
C VAL A 175 12.18 5.87 -7.03
N VAL A 176 11.18 6.74 -7.18
CA VAL A 176 11.19 8.08 -6.57
C VAL A 176 11.28 7.98 -5.04
N GLY A 177 10.50 7.09 -4.42
CA GLY A 177 10.55 6.86 -2.97
C GLY A 177 11.95 6.44 -2.49
N ILE A 178 12.58 5.48 -3.17
CA ILE A 178 13.93 5.02 -2.83
C ILE A 178 14.98 6.12 -3.04
N LEU A 179 14.87 6.90 -4.14
CA LEU A 179 15.78 8.03 -4.37
C LEU A 179 15.67 9.10 -3.29
N LEU A 180 14.44 9.43 -2.87
CA LEU A 180 14.21 10.36 -1.76
C LEU A 180 14.78 9.80 -0.45
N ALA A 181 14.61 8.50 -0.19
CA ALA A 181 15.18 7.82 0.95
C ALA A 181 16.71 7.93 0.99
N ILE A 182 17.40 7.67 -0.13
CA ILE A 182 18.85 7.77 -0.25
C ILE A 182 19.33 9.22 0.00
N VAL A 183 18.59 10.21 -0.45
CA VAL A 183 18.96 11.64 -0.25
C VAL A 183 18.70 12.08 1.19
N ALA A 184 17.76 11.46 1.89
CA ALA A 184 17.41 11.81 3.27
C ALA A 184 18.33 11.18 4.34
N ILE A 185 19.10 10.13 3.98
CA ILE A 185 20.09 9.48 4.85
C ILE A 185 21.43 10.16 4.73
#